data_d6715de3f29ac4428353e8eca45e2741
#
_entry.id   d6715de3f29ac4428353e8eca45e2741
#
_cell.length_a   1.000
_cell.length_b   1.000
_cell.length_c   1.000
_cell.angle_alpha   90.00
_cell.angle_beta   90.00
_cell.angle_gamma   90.00
#
_symmetry.space_group_name_H-M   'P 1'
#
loop_
_entity.id
_entity.type
_entity.pdbx_description
1 polymer ?
#
loop_
_entity_poly.entity_id
_entity_poly.type
_entity_poly.pdbx_seq_one_letter_code
_entity_poly.pdbx_strand_id
1 'polypeptide(L)' 'VAKSAVKIEQLDDNEPFIRFQGTTASDQTKSLSTDTSVGSLTGHILIDVNGTDYWIPYYAKN' A
#
# COMPACT_ATOMS: atom_id res chain seq x y z
N VAL A 1 5.52 5.34 -23.77
CA VAL A 1 6.10 6.33 -22.89
C VAL A 1 5.85 5.96 -21.45
N ALA A 2 6.92 5.94 -20.65
CA ALA A 2 6.80 5.70 -19.22
C ALA A 2 6.07 6.87 -18.58
N LYS A 3 5.03 6.56 -17.83
CA LYS A 3 4.19 7.58 -17.18
C LYS A 3 4.29 7.52 -15.67
N SER A 4 4.79 6.41 -15.12
CA SER A 4 4.89 6.24 -13.68
C SER A 4 6.06 7.05 -13.14
N ALA A 5 5.87 7.70 -11.99
CA ALA A 5 6.94 8.44 -11.33
C ALA A 5 7.99 7.49 -10.76
N VAL A 6 7.58 6.32 -10.32
CA VAL A 6 8.46 5.28 -9.78
C VAL A 6 8.09 3.95 -10.40
N LYS A 7 9.10 3.21 -10.83
CA LYS A 7 8.92 1.83 -11.29
C LYS A 7 9.73 0.92 -10.39
N ILE A 8 9.08 -0.11 -9.82
CA ILE A 8 9.74 -1.12 -9.00
C ILE A 8 9.59 -2.44 -9.72
N GLU A 9 10.70 -3.08 -10.02
CA GLU A 9 10.71 -4.34 -10.74
C GLU A 9 11.37 -5.41 -9.88
N GLN A 10 10.67 -6.51 -9.63
CA GLN A 10 11.21 -7.64 -8.88
C GLN A 10 11.65 -8.71 -9.87
N LEU A 11 12.93 -9.05 -9.83
CA LEU A 11 13.51 -10.05 -10.74
C LEU A 11 13.54 -11.45 -10.13
N ASP A 12 13.23 -11.57 -8.84
CA ASP A 12 13.09 -12.86 -8.17
C ASP A 12 11.60 -13.14 -8.01
N ASP A 13 11.11 -14.16 -8.69
CA ASP A 13 9.69 -14.40 -8.91
C ASP A 13 8.87 -14.56 -7.62
N ASN A 14 9.49 -14.97 -6.53
CA ASN A 14 8.76 -15.31 -5.31
C ASN A 14 9.19 -14.48 -4.09
N GLU A 15 9.82 -13.32 -4.31
CA GLU A 15 10.17 -12.41 -3.23
C GLU A 15 9.25 -11.18 -3.25
N PRO A 16 9.00 -10.57 -2.11
CA PRO A 16 8.13 -9.38 -2.09
C PRO A 16 8.82 -8.17 -2.72
N PHE A 17 8.02 -7.24 -3.22
CA PHE A 17 8.54 -5.99 -3.78
C PHE A 17 9.08 -5.06 -2.70
N ILE A 18 8.39 -4.97 -1.56
CA ILE A 18 8.74 -4.05 -0.48
C ILE A 18 8.47 -4.75 0.84
N ARG A 19 9.42 -4.62 1.75
CA ARG A 19 9.22 -5.08 3.12
C ARG A 19 8.88 -3.88 4.00
N PHE A 20 7.73 -3.95 4.65
CA PHE A 20 7.35 -2.99 5.69
C PHE A 20 7.62 -3.62 7.04
N GLN A 21 8.53 -3.03 7.80
CA GLN A 21 8.94 -3.59 9.08
C GLN A 21 8.89 -2.51 10.15
N GLY A 22 8.24 -2.82 11.26
CA GLY A 22 8.10 -1.88 12.36
C GLY A 22 7.34 -2.54 13.50
N THR A 23 7.04 -1.74 14.51
CA THR A 23 6.29 -2.21 15.66
C THR A 23 4.80 -2.25 15.30
N THR A 24 4.13 -3.35 15.64
CA THR A 24 2.70 -3.54 15.40
C THR A 24 1.93 -3.29 16.69
N ALA A 25 0.79 -2.64 16.57
CA ALA A 25 -0.12 -2.43 17.69
C ALA A 25 -1.52 -2.89 17.31
N SER A 26 -2.36 -3.08 18.32
CA SER A 26 -3.77 -3.42 18.09
C SER A 26 -4.66 -2.17 17.98
N ASP A 27 -4.05 -1.00 18.02
CA ASP A 27 -4.74 0.29 17.85
C ASP A 27 -3.98 1.10 16.78
N GLN A 28 -4.22 2.40 16.72
CA GLN A 28 -3.63 3.27 15.69
C GLN A 28 -2.47 4.12 16.23
N THR A 29 -1.72 3.60 17.18
CA THR A 29 -0.59 4.33 17.78
C THR A 29 0.75 4.02 17.16
N LYS A 30 0.86 2.97 16.34
CA LYS A 30 2.10 2.56 15.67
C LYS A 30 1.92 2.57 14.18
N SER A 31 3.05 2.45 13.46
CA SER A 31 3.03 2.48 11.99
C SER A 31 2.32 1.27 11.39
N LEU A 32 2.33 0.14 12.08
CA LEU A 32 1.62 -1.05 11.67
C LEU A 32 0.50 -1.31 12.68
N SER A 33 -0.65 -1.71 12.20
CA SER A 33 -1.81 -1.93 13.06
C SER A 33 -2.61 -3.13 12.58
N THR A 34 -3.08 -3.91 13.55
CA THR A 34 -4.03 -5.00 13.30
C THR A 34 -5.47 -4.53 13.54
N ASP A 35 -5.66 -3.28 13.94
CA ASP A 35 -6.98 -2.70 14.14
C ASP A 35 -7.68 -2.55 12.79
N THR A 36 -8.86 -3.16 12.66
CA THR A 36 -9.65 -3.07 11.44
C THR A 36 -10.66 -1.91 11.48
N SER A 37 -10.73 -1.20 12.60
CA SER A 37 -11.58 -0.01 12.75
C SER A 37 -10.86 1.19 12.16
N VAL A 38 -11.06 1.43 10.88
CA VAL A 38 -10.49 2.57 10.19
C VAL A 38 -11.56 3.64 10.00
N GLY A 39 -11.12 4.84 9.61
CA GLY A 39 -12.04 5.91 9.29
C GLY A 39 -12.75 5.68 7.96
N SER A 40 -13.36 6.74 7.43
CA SER A 40 -14.09 6.65 6.18
C SER A 40 -13.13 6.43 5.01
N LEU A 41 -13.61 5.71 4.01
CA LEU A 41 -12.90 5.64 2.73
C LEU A 41 -12.82 7.06 2.16
N THR A 42 -11.60 7.54 1.97
CA THR A 42 -11.36 8.94 1.58
C THR A 42 -11.05 9.08 0.10
N GLY A 43 -10.35 8.10 -0.46
CA GLY A 43 -10.00 8.18 -1.87
C GLY A 43 -9.22 6.96 -2.32
N HIS A 44 -8.62 7.10 -3.49
CA HIS A 44 -7.90 6.00 -4.13
C HIS A 44 -6.61 6.52 -4.74
N ILE A 45 -5.60 5.67 -4.81
CA ILE A 45 -4.34 5.96 -5.47
C ILE A 45 -4.25 5.08 -6.70
N LEU A 46 -3.93 5.71 -7.84
CA LEU A 46 -3.79 4.98 -9.10
C LEU A 46 -2.45 4.27 -9.12
N ILE A 47 -2.47 2.99 -9.40
CA ILE A 47 -1.26 2.20 -9.58
C ILE A 47 -1.34 1.42 -10.88
N ASP A 48 -0.18 1.01 -11.37
CA ASP A 48 -0.06 0.15 -12.56
C ASP A 48 0.50 -1.19 -12.10
N VAL A 49 -0.20 -2.26 -12.44
CA VAL A 49 0.27 -3.62 -12.16
C VAL A 49 0.38 -4.34 -13.51
N ASN A 50 1.62 -4.58 -13.93
CA ASN A 50 1.92 -5.26 -15.21
C ASN A 50 1.22 -4.61 -16.40
N GLY A 51 1.18 -3.28 -16.42
CA GLY A 51 0.64 -2.54 -17.55
C GLY A 51 -0.85 -2.25 -17.49
N THR A 52 -1.52 -2.66 -16.42
CA THR A 52 -2.95 -2.38 -16.23
C THR A 52 -3.15 -1.48 -15.02
N ASP A 53 -3.99 -0.46 -15.19
CA ASP A 53 -4.24 0.49 -14.11
C ASP A 53 -5.24 -0.08 -13.10
N TYR A 54 -4.96 0.13 -11.83
CA TYR A 54 -5.81 -0.26 -10.72
C TYR A 54 -5.85 0.84 -9.68
N TRP A 55 -6.86 0.81 -8.82
CA TRP A 55 -7.00 1.73 -7.70
C TRP A 55 -6.68 1.05 -6.39
N ILE A 56 -5.87 1.69 -5.54
CA ILE A 56 -5.69 1.30 -4.14
C ILE A 56 -6.52 2.26 -3.28
N PRO A 57 -7.50 1.75 -2.51
CA PRO A 57 -8.26 2.64 -1.63
C PRO A 57 -7.45 3.06 -0.41
N TYR A 58 -7.69 4.27 0.08
CA TYR A 58 -7.14 4.69 1.36
C TYR A 58 -8.23 5.23 2.26
N TYR A 59 -8.10 4.93 3.55
CA TYR A 59 -9.07 5.25 4.57
C TYR A 59 -8.52 6.31 5.49
N ALA A 60 -9.40 7.14 6.01
CA ALA A 60 -9.01 8.12 7.01
C ALA A 60 -8.52 7.40 8.27
N LYS A 61 -7.55 8.00 8.94
CA LYS A 61 -7.09 7.53 10.24
C LYS A 61 -8.12 7.91 11.30
N ASN A 62 -8.44 6.98 12.18
CA ASN A 62 -9.35 7.27 13.29
C ASN A 62 -8.72 8.23 14.31
#